data_8b819bfcc8348abc8d1a5ecb5d422f09
#
_entry.id   8b819bfcc8348abc8d1a5ecb5d422f09
#
_cell.length_a   1.000
_cell.length_b   1.000
_cell.length_c   1.000
_cell.angle_alpha   90.00
_cell.angle_beta   90.00
_cell.angle_gamma   90.00
#
_symmetry.space_group_name_H-M   'P 1'
#
loop_
_entity.id
_entity.type
_entity.pdbx_description
1 polymer ?
#
loop_
_entity_poly.entity_id
_entity_poly.type
_entity_poly.pdbx_seq_one_letter_code
_entity_poly.pdbx_strand_id
1 'polypeptide(L)'
;MKLTKIVGLMGAFSSLALASGLNTNTNQSAAYLRNVARYATTEADAPYYNPAGTAFMTDGFHISLNSQAFWQSRNTYTESPLFGGEKKFRGKAQIPAMPSAMVTWHRGNLALSGYFGITGGGGALNYKDGFPSFDVAVAQIPGMLTQNGLETTDHEADISLTGTSYIFGFALGASYRIVDFASIYLGARFNYAYNHYEGELKNIKVNPKNEILGLDGSMVEAASTFNNIADYLAGKAGEAAGAAEQYAAAAEKYAAAGDKASAAQSKAAAEQYGAQAEELMVKSKTLEAVAAQVSDRELDVEQTGYGITPIAALAINYKRLSFGLRFEYNTSIEMENDTKVNQVGIDNYNDGVKSDNDIPASIYAGLTYSLLDNLRLSLGYGHWFDSKANLPGKQEKYADDTDEFLYGVEVDFLTRWTLSGGVQVTRYNLSDEYLSEMSIILDNTTFGFGLAFRATDWLKFNLGYFHSLYKDWEEDVEYGKNTYKRESRGVGVGIDLDI
;
A
#
# COMPACT_ATOMS: atom_id res chain seq x y z
N MET A 1 -20.55 12.86 9.59
CA MET A 1 -19.14 12.84 9.10
C MET A 1 -19.17 13.08 7.59
N LYS A 2 -18.46 14.06 7.05
CA LYS A 2 -18.50 14.32 5.60
C LYS A 2 -17.76 13.18 4.90
N LEU A 3 -18.35 12.56 3.86
CA LEU A 3 -17.71 11.56 2.99
C LEU A 3 -16.30 12.00 2.53
N THR A 4 -16.07 13.31 2.43
CA THR A 4 -14.78 13.93 2.17
C THR A 4 -13.66 13.59 3.19
N LYS A 5 -13.98 13.15 4.42
CA LYS A 5 -12.95 12.68 5.37
C LYS A 5 -12.51 11.23 5.10
N ILE A 6 -13.37 10.40 4.54
CA ILE A 6 -13.09 9.00 4.20
C ILE A 6 -12.18 8.93 2.98
N VAL A 7 -12.38 9.82 2.03
CA VAL A 7 -11.61 9.95 0.79
C VAL A 7 -10.19 10.51 1.04
N GLY A 8 -9.97 11.26 2.13
CA GLY A 8 -8.65 11.77 2.53
C GLY A 8 -7.65 10.69 2.98
N LEU A 9 -8.11 9.48 3.28
CA LEU A 9 -7.28 8.35 3.69
C LEU A 9 -6.61 7.58 2.53
N MET A 10 -7.02 7.80 1.28
CA MET A 10 -6.40 7.16 0.11
C MET A 10 -4.96 7.63 -0.19
N GLY A 11 -4.44 8.65 0.51
CA GLY A 11 -3.07 9.18 0.33
C GLY A 11 -1.93 8.25 0.75
N ALA A 12 -2.21 7.10 1.35
CA ALA A 12 -1.21 6.25 1.98
C ALA A 12 -1.14 4.83 1.42
N PHE A 13 -1.15 4.65 0.09
CA PHE A 13 -0.64 3.41 -0.50
C PHE A 13 0.89 3.32 -0.36
N SER A 14 1.40 3.58 0.82
CA SER A 14 2.81 3.38 1.10
C SER A 14 3.08 1.92 1.35
N SER A 15 3.99 1.40 0.53
CA SER A 15 4.75 0.16 0.70
C SER A 15 3.95 -1.12 0.99
N LEU A 16 3.69 -1.85 -0.07
CA LEU A 16 3.48 -3.30 -0.04
C LEU A 16 4.80 -4.02 0.34
N ALA A 17 5.64 -3.44 1.22
CA ALA A 17 6.96 -3.96 1.53
C ALA A 17 6.89 -5.38 2.12
N LEU A 18 7.59 -6.28 1.47
CA LEU A 18 7.91 -7.62 1.97
C LEU A 18 9.21 -7.50 2.78
N ALA A 19 9.14 -7.37 4.10
CA ALA A 19 10.28 -7.46 5.04
C ALA A 19 11.58 -6.73 4.64
N SER A 20 11.76 -5.52 5.07
CA SER A 20 12.90 -4.64 5.30
C SER A 20 12.38 -3.22 5.40
N GLY A 21 13.16 -2.14 5.46
CA GLY A 21 12.65 -0.77 5.62
C GLY A 21 11.35 -0.44 4.90
N LEU A 22 10.72 0.66 5.17
CA LEU A 22 9.34 0.97 4.75
C LEU A 22 9.10 0.83 3.25
N ASN A 23 10.09 1.20 2.41
CA ASN A 23 10.00 1.20 0.94
C ASN A 23 10.94 0.19 0.26
N THR A 24 11.65 -0.68 1.00
CA THR A 24 12.68 -1.54 0.45
C THR A 24 12.37 -3.02 0.62
N ASN A 25 13.07 -3.86 -0.15
CA ASN A 25 12.93 -5.30 -0.17
C ASN A 25 14.31 -5.95 -0.26
N THR A 26 14.74 -6.68 0.80
CA THR A 26 16.07 -7.30 0.88
C THR A 26 16.12 -8.72 0.35
N ASN A 27 15.01 -9.39 0.10
CA ASN A 27 14.97 -10.77 -0.38
C ASN A 27 15.24 -10.87 -1.89
N GLN A 28 16.51 -10.70 -2.30
CA GLN A 28 16.89 -10.65 -3.72
C GLN A 28 17.47 -11.96 -4.27
N SER A 29 17.65 -13.00 -3.45
CA SER A 29 18.14 -14.30 -3.91
C SER A 29 17.47 -15.49 -3.20
N ALA A 30 17.45 -16.64 -3.84
CA ALA A 30 17.04 -17.88 -3.20
C ALA A 30 17.99 -18.28 -2.05
N ALA A 31 19.27 -17.89 -2.16
CA ALA A 31 20.25 -18.07 -1.09
C ALA A 31 19.90 -17.25 0.16
N TYR A 32 19.34 -16.04 -0.01
CA TYR A 32 18.81 -15.25 1.11
C TYR A 32 17.60 -15.92 1.75
N LEU A 33 16.66 -16.46 0.96
CA LEU A 33 15.49 -17.14 1.54
C LEU A 33 15.87 -18.36 2.38
N ARG A 34 16.95 -19.08 2.02
CA ARG A 34 17.42 -20.21 2.80
C ARG A 34 18.28 -19.81 4.00
N ASN A 35 18.97 -18.64 3.96
CA ASN A 35 19.76 -18.06 5.05
C ASN A 35 19.66 -16.54 5.00
N VAL A 36 18.81 -15.96 5.82
CA VAL A 36 18.54 -14.51 5.81
C VAL A 36 19.74 -13.64 6.19
N ALA A 37 20.72 -14.16 6.93
CA ALA A 37 21.89 -13.40 7.37
C ALA A 37 23.02 -13.42 6.32
N ARG A 38 22.81 -12.70 5.19
CA ARG A 38 23.71 -12.71 4.01
C ARG A 38 24.66 -11.50 3.90
N TYR A 39 24.66 -10.55 4.83
CA TYR A 39 25.42 -9.30 4.69
C TYR A 39 26.95 -9.43 4.78
N ALA A 40 27.48 -10.64 5.00
CA ALA A 40 28.91 -10.95 4.93
C ALA A 40 29.24 -12.02 3.86
N THR A 41 28.30 -12.30 2.93
CA THR A 41 28.51 -13.30 1.87
C THR A 41 29.64 -12.91 0.92
N THR A 42 30.33 -13.91 0.39
CA THR A 42 31.31 -13.80 -0.72
C THR A 42 30.90 -14.74 -1.88
N GLU A 43 29.64 -15.21 -1.88
CA GLU A 43 29.09 -16.05 -2.94
C GLU A 43 28.53 -15.21 -4.11
N ALA A 44 28.00 -15.85 -5.15
CA ALA A 44 27.56 -15.20 -6.39
C ALA A 44 26.46 -14.14 -6.20
N ASP A 45 25.76 -14.11 -5.05
CA ASP A 45 24.78 -13.07 -4.69
C ASP A 45 25.40 -11.87 -3.91
N ALA A 46 26.71 -11.84 -3.71
CA ALA A 46 27.41 -10.75 -3.04
C ALA A 46 27.22 -9.36 -3.69
N PRO A 47 27.05 -9.20 -5.02
CA PRO A 47 26.81 -7.88 -5.62
C PRO A 47 25.69 -7.08 -4.97
N TYR A 48 24.66 -7.74 -4.43
CA TYR A 48 23.58 -7.08 -3.69
C TYR A 48 23.87 -7.01 -2.19
N TYR A 49 24.25 -8.13 -1.54
CA TYR A 49 24.31 -8.20 -0.07
C TYR A 49 25.61 -7.68 0.54
N ASN A 50 26.74 -7.95 -0.08
CA ASN A 50 28.09 -7.57 0.36
C ASN A 50 28.98 -7.25 -0.85
N PRO A 51 28.73 -6.14 -1.55
CA PRO A 51 29.40 -5.88 -2.82
C PRO A 51 30.92 -5.78 -2.68
N ALA A 52 31.47 -5.33 -1.55
CA ALA A 52 32.90 -5.37 -1.29
C ALA A 52 33.45 -6.81 -1.18
N GLY A 53 32.61 -7.77 -0.77
CA GLY A 53 32.97 -9.20 -0.68
C GLY A 53 33.27 -9.84 -2.04
N THR A 54 32.82 -9.23 -3.15
CA THR A 54 33.11 -9.71 -4.51
C THR A 54 34.63 -9.73 -4.83
N ALA A 55 35.41 -8.89 -4.18
CA ALA A 55 36.88 -8.86 -4.35
C ALA A 55 37.61 -10.10 -3.74
N PHE A 56 36.87 -10.97 -3.02
CA PHE A 56 37.41 -12.23 -2.48
C PHE A 56 36.96 -13.47 -3.27
N MET A 57 36.23 -13.28 -4.36
CA MET A 57 35.85 -14.37 -5.27
C MET A 57 37.11 -14.88 -6.03
N THR A 58 36.98 -16.01 -6.68
CA THR A 58 38.00 -16.50 -7.61
C THR A 58 38.05 -15.67 -8.88
N ASP A 59 39.18 -15.65 -9.61
CA ASP A 59 39.24 -14.99 -10.92
C ASP A 59 38.24 -15.65 -11.88
N GLY A 60 37.48 -14.83 -12.61
CA GLY A 60 36.46 -15.30 -13.55
C GLY A 60 35.17 -14.53 -13.49
N PHE A 61 34.11 -15.13 -14.02
CA PHE A 61 32.73 -14.63 -13.95
C PHE A 61 31.90 -15.41 -12.92
N HIS A 62 31.19 -14.69 -12.10
CA HIS A 62 30.24 -15.23 -11.13
C HIS A 62 28.86 -14.66 -11.43
N ILE A 63 27.87 -15.51 -11.65
CA ILE A 63 26.51 -15.11 -12.03
C ILE A 63 25.53 -15.80 -11.10
N SER A 64 24.58 -15.04 -10.54
CA SER A 64 23.45 -15.58 -9.79
C SER A 64 22.14 -15.13 -10.44
N LEU A 65 21.32 -16.09 -10.88
CA LEU A 65 20.00 -15.87 -11.45
C LEU A 65 18.97 -16.45 -10.51
N ASN A 66 17.97 -15.64 -10.14
CA ASN A 66 16.96 -16.06 -9.18
C ASN A 66 15.57 -15.70 -9.67
N SER A 67 14.58 -16.47 -9.21
CA SER A 67 13.17 -16.12 -9.28
C SER A 67 12.47 -16.55 -8.00
N GLN A 68 11.55 -15.73 -7.54
CA GLN A 68 10.82 -15.97 -6.29
C GLN A 68 9.33 -15.78 -6.54
N ALA A 69 8.50 -16.54 -5.82
CA ALA A 69 7.06 -16.39 -5.80
C ALA A 69 6.59 -16.09 -4.38
N PHE A 70 5.69 -15.12 -4.23
CA PHE A 70 5.21 -14.64 -2.94
C PHE A 70 3.69 -14.64 -2.85
N TRP A 71 3.20 -14.91 -1.66
CA TRP A 71 1.80 -14.79 -1.26
C TRP A 71 1.73 -14.02 0.04
N GLN A 72 0.87 -13.01 0.06
CA GLN A 72 0.58 -12.21 1.24
C GLN A 72 -0.92 -12.08 1.43
N SER A 73 -1.37 -12.18 2.67
CA SER A 73 -2.71 -11.79 3.08
C SER A 73 -2.66 -10.62 4.03
N ARG A 74 -3.57 -9.65 3.84
CA ARG A 74 -3.86 -8.54 4.75
C ARG A 74 -5.34 -8.57 5.03
N ASN A 75 -5.71 -9.00 6.22
CA ASN A 75 -7.10 -9.12 6.61
C ASN A 75 -7.43 -8.07 7.66
N THR A 76 -8.53 -7.35 7.47
CA THR A 76 -9.11 -6.48 8.48
C THR A 76 -10.40 -7.11 9.00
N TYR A 77 -10.51 -7.24 10.30
CA TYR A 77 -11.71 -7.68 11.00
C TYR A 77 -12.31 -6.45 11.65
N THR A 78 -13.47 -6.00 11.18
CA THR A 78 -14.19 -4.83 11.69
C THR A 78 -15.38 -5.29 12.53
N GLU A 79 -15.31 -5.07 13.83
CA GLU A 79 -16.45 -5.26 14.73
C GLU A 79 -17.24 -3.96 14.81
N SER A 80 -18.46 -3.95 14.23
CA SER A 80 -19.29 -2.74 14.16
C SER A 80 -20.78 -3.07 14.17
N PRO A 81 -21.61 -2.28 14.89
CA PRO A 81 -23.06 -2.36 14.77
C PRO A 81 -23.59 -2.14 13.35
N LEU A 82 -22.87 -1.39 12.51
CA LEU A 82 -23.22 -1.12 11.11
C LEU A 82 -23.28 -2.40 10.26
N PHE A 83 -22.51 -3.43 10.64
CA PHE A 83 -22.48 -4.72 9.94
C PHE A 83 -23.23 -5.82 10.68
N GLY A 84 -23.93 -5.48 11.78
CA GLY A 84 -24.59 -6.47 12.62
C GLY A 84 -23.64 -7.38 13.40
N GLY A 85 -22.36 -7.00 13.52
CA GLY A 85 -21.30 -7.74 14.19
C GLY A 85 -19.94 -7.61 13.50
N GLU A 86 -19.15 -8.70 13.53
CA GLU A 86 -17.84 -8.73 12.86
C GLU A 86 -17.99 -8.95 11.35
N LYS A 87 -17.35 -8.09 10.56
CA LYS A 87 -17.15 -8.25 9.11
C LYS A 87 -15.66 -8.38 8.79
N LYS A 88 -15.32 -9.34 7.93
CA LYS A 88 -13.94 -9.59 7.49
C LYS A 88 -13.71 -9.06 6.07
N PHE A 89 -12.72 -8.20 5.92
CA PHE A 89 -12.21 -7.71 4.65
C PHE A 89 -10.89 -8.41 4.30
N ARG A 90 -10.77 -8.89 3.05
CA ARG A 90 -9.64 -9.73 2.62
C ARG A 90 -8.81 -9.04 1.55
N GLY A 91 -7.64 -8.55 1.93
CA GLY A 91 -6.60 -8.12 1.01
C GLY A 91 -5.68 -9.28 0.63
N LYS A 92 -5.47 -9.50 -0.65
CA LYS A 92 -4.56 -10.55 -1.17
C LYS A 92 -3.55 -9.93 -2.11
N ALA A 93 -2.26 -10.20 -1.85
CA ALA A 93 -1.19 -9.90 -2.78
C ALA A 93 -0.52 -11.19 -3.23
N GLN A 94 -0.23 -11.27 -4.52
CA GLN A 94 0.48 -12.39 -5.11
C GLN A 94 1.45 -11.89 -6.17
N ILE A 95 2.71 -12.30 -6.04
CA ILE A 95 3.74 -12.08 -7.06
C ILE A 95 4.16 -13.46 -7.55
N PRO A 96 3.75 -13.87 -8.76
CA PRO A 96 4.03 -15.21 -9.26
C PRO A 96 5.50 -15.40 -9.64
N ALA A 97 6.21 -14.31 -10.00
CA ALA A 97 7.62 -14.32 -10.33
C ALA A 97 8.26 -12.97 -10.00
N MET A 98 9.29 -12.98 -9.17
CA MET A 98 10.15 -11.84 -8.87
C MET A 98 11.59 -12.20 -9.30
N PRO A 99 11.99 -11.83 -10.53
CA PRO A 99 13.31 -12.14 -11.04
C PRO A 99 14.37 -11.22 -10.42
N SER A 100 15.58 -11.76 -10.24
CA SER A 100 16.78 -10.97 -9.98
C SER A 100 18.00 -11.61 -10.66
N ALA A 101 18.99 -10.79 -10.96
CA ALA A 101 20.24 -11.20 -11.56
C ALA A 101 21.41 -10.44 -10.92
N MET A 102 22.48 -11.15 -10.66
CA MET A 102 23.72 -10.61 -10.11
C MET A 102 24.87 -11.14 -10.95
N VAL A 103 25.83 -10.27 -11.23
CA VAL A 103 27.03 -10.64 -12.00
C VAL A 103 28.25 -9.99 -11.38
N THR A 104 29.33 -10.75 -11.29
CA THR A 104 30.67 -10.25 -10.93
C THR A 104 31.68 -10.74 -11.95
N TRP A 105 32.51 -9.85 -12.43
CA TRP A 105 33.77 -10.18 -13.07
C TRP A 105 34.92 -9.87 -12.10
N HIS A 106 35.72 -10.84 -11.75
CA HIS A 106 36.85 -10.68 -10.83
C HIS A 106 38.15 -11.03 -11.52
N ARG A 107 39.15 -10.21 -11.28
CA ARG A 107 40.55 -10.48 -11.71
C ARG A 107 41.55 -9.82 -10.77
N GLY A 108 42.36 -10.64 -10.12
CA GLY A 108 43.40 -10.18 -9.20
C GLY A 108 42.84 -9.47 -7.98
N ASN A 109 43.02 -8.15 -7.88
CA ASN A 109 42.48 -7.36 -6.77
C ASN A 109 41.22 -6.59 -7.13
N LEU A 110 40.76 -6.61 -8.41
CA LEU A 110 39.63 -5.84 -8.90
C LEU A 110 38.44 -6.75 -9.18
N ALA A 111 37.27 -6.36 -8.71
CA ALA A 111 36.00 -6.94 -9.15
C ALA A 111 35.06 -5.83 -9.66
N LEU A 112 34.43 -6.09 -10.79
CA LEU A 112 33.31 -5.28 -11.31
C LEU A 112 32.02 -6.07 -11.12
N SER A 113 31.02 -5.45 -10.53
CA SER A 113 29.77 -6.15 -10.22
C SER A 113 28.54 -5.36 -10.65
N GLY A 114 27.49 -6.10 -11.01
CA GLY A 114 26.19 -5.59 -11.37
C GLY A 114 25.08 -6.37 -10.70
N TYR A 115 23.96 -5.69 -10.50
CA TYR A 115 22.75 -6.24 -9.94
C TYR A 115 21.53 -5.69 -10.65
N PHE A 116 20.51 -6.55 -10.83
CA PHE A 116 19.15 -6.19 -11.24
C PHE A 116 18.15 -6.93 -10.37
N GLY A 117 17.08 -6.24 -9.93
CA GLY A 117 15.97 -6.85 -9.20
C GLY A 117 14.91 -5.85 -8.77
N ILE A 118 13.89 -6.33 -8.07
CA ILE A 118 12.82 -5.52 -7.49
C ILE A 118 13.23 -5.19 -6.05
N THR A 119 13.75 -3.97 -5.86
CA THR A 119 14.31 -3.50 -4.59
C THR A 119 13.31 -2.89 -3.64
N GLY A 120 12.05 -2.73 -4.08
CA GLY A 120 10.97 -2.21 -3.24
C GLY A 120 9.60 -2.48 -3.85
N GLY A 121 8.56 -2.16 -3.09
CA GLY A 121 7.19 -2.48 -3.44
C GLY A 121 6.84 -3.94 -3.14
N GLY A 122 5.58 -4.31 -3.31
CA GLY A 122 5.05 -5.63 -2.91
C GLY A 122 4.14 -6.28 -3.95
N GLY A 123 4.17 -5.84 -5.20
CA GLY A 123 3.27 -6.32 -6.23
C GLY A 123 1.88 -5.72 -6.14
N ALA A 124 0.87 -6.45 -6.62
CA ALA A 124 -0.53 -6.02 -6.61
C ALA A 124 -1.25 -6.55 -5.38
N LEU A 125 -1.79 -5.66 -4.56
CA LEU A 125 -2.69 -5.96 -3.44
C LEU A 125 -4.13 -5.71 -3.89
N ASN A 126 -4.98 -6.73 -3.77
CA ASN A 126 -6.36 -6.69 -4.22
C ASN A 126 -7.32 -6.90 -3.05
N TYR A 127 -8.28 -5.97 -2.91
CA TYR A 127 -9.46 -6.07 -2.07
C TYR A 127 -10.69 -6.17 -2.99
N LYS A 128 -11.16 -7.40 -3.22
CA LYS A 128 -12.30 -7.66 -4.14
C LYS A 128 -13.64 -7.77 -3.42
N ASP A 129 -13.60 -7.96 -2.11
CA ASP A 129 -14.78 -8.24 -1.29
C ASP A 129 -15.10 -7.04 -0.39
N GLY A 130 -14.77 -5.82 -0.84
CA GLY A 130 -14.95 -4.59 -0.07
C GLY A 130 -13.70 -4.14 0.69
N PHE A 131 -13.80 -2.94 1.26
CA PHE A 131 -12.73 -2.28 2.00
C PHE A 131 -13.33 -1.51 3.17
N PRO A 132 -12.79 -1.58 4.41
CA PRO A 132 -13.45 -1.08 5.61
C PRO A 132 -14.04 0.32 5.48
N SER A 133 -13.24 1.33 5.10
CA SER A 133 -13.71 2.71 5.02
C SER A 133 -14.80 2.94 3.97
N PHE A 134 -14.76 2.24 2.84
CA PHE A 134 -15.81 2.35 1.81
C PHE A 134 -17.09 1.65 2.24
N ASP A 135 -16.99 0.43 2.77
CA ASP A 135 -18.14 -0.32 3.25
C ASP A 135 -18.84 0.40 4.40
N VAL A 136 -18.10 1.01 5.33
CA VAL A 136 -18.67 1.83 6.40
C VAL A 136 -19.41 3.03 5.84
N ALA A 137 -18.87 3.70 4.82
CA ALA A 137 -19.54 4.84 4.19
C ALA A 137 -20.89 4.45 3.59
N VAL A 138 -20.95 3.31 2.89
CA VAL A 138 -22.17 2.79 2.30
C VAL A 138 -23.15 2.31 3.39
N ALA A 139 -22.65 1.61 4.41
CA ALA A 139 -23.46 1.10 5.52
C ALA A 139 -24.12 2.21 6.38
N GLN A 140 -23.62 3.44 6.35
CA GLN A 140 -24.21 4.59 7.01
C GLN A 140 -25.40 5.19 6.22
N ILE A 141 -25.53 4.92 4.92
CA ILE A 141 -26.57 5.49 4.06
C ILE A 141 -27.99 5.19 4.57
N PRO A 142 -28.36 3.94 4.92
CA PRO A 142 -29.69 3.64 5.43
C PRO A 142 -30.09 4.47 6.65
N GLY A 143 -29.18 4.61 7.62
CA GLY A 143 -29.39 5.42 8.82
C GLY A 143 -29.61 6.91 8.49
N MET A 144 -28.78 7.45 7.57
CA MET A 144 -28.91 8.83 7.12
C MET A 144 -30.24 9.08 6.40
N LEU A 145 -30.68 8.17 5.55
CA LEU A 145 -31.96 8.27 4.83
C LEU A 145 -33.15 8.20 5.78
N THR A 146 -33.12 7.28 6.74
CA THR A 146 -34.17 7.13 7.76
C THR A 146 -34.34 8.41 8.60
N GLN A 147 -33.22 9.04 9.00
CA GLN A 147 -33.22 10.34 9.70
C GLN A 147 -33.85 11.46 8.86
N ASN A 148 -33.80 11.36 7.53
CA ASN A 148 -34.41 12.33 6.61
C ASN A 148 -35.84 11.93 6.15
N GLY A 149 -36.45 10.96 6.82
CA GLY A 149 -37.85 10.54 6.55
C GLY A 149 -38.01 9.51 5.44
N LEU A 150 -36.92 8.88 4.99
CA LEU A 150 -36.91 7.78 4.05
C LEU A 150 -36.53 6.50 4.80
N GLU A 151 -37.51 5.77 5.35
CA GLU A 151 -37.25 4.52 6.09
C GLU A 151 -36.46 3.56 5.21
N THR A 152 -35.19 3.29 5.59
CA THR A 152 -34.23 2.47 4.81
C THR A 152 -33.51 1.56 5.78
N THR A 153 -33.42 0.26 5.46
CA THR A 153 -32.89 -0.76 6.36
C THR A 153 -31.70 -1.52 5.74
N ASP A 154 -31.55 -1.47 4.42
CA ASP A 154 -30.57 -2.29 3.71
C ASP A 154 -29.89 -1.52 2.59
N HIS A 155 -28.72 -2.01 2.18
CA HIS A 155 -27.89 -1.45 1.12
C HIS A 155 -27.08 -2.53 0.42
N GLU A 156 -26.71 -2.28 -0.84
CA GLU A 156 -25.77 -3.05 -1.64
C GLU A 156 -24.79 -2.10 -2.34
N ALA A 157 -23.55 -2.50 -2.55
CA ALA A 157 -22.61 -1.80 -3.41
C ALA A 157 -21.52 -2.75 -3.91
N ASP A 158 -21.01 -2.47 -5.09
CA ASP A 158 -19.81 -3.11 -5.63
C ASP A 158 -18.59 -2.28 -5.26
N ILE A 159 -17.71 -2.83 -4.41
CA ILE A 159 -16.52 -2.15 -3.90
C ILE A 159 -15.30 -2.98 -4.23
N SER A 160 -14.36 -2.41 -4.96
CA SER A 160 -13.06 -3.01 -5.21
C SER A 160 -11.94 -1.99 -5.11
N LEU A 161 -10.76 -2.47 -4.69
CA LEU A 161 -9.56 -1.66 -4.59
C LEU A 161 -8.33 -2.50 -4.92
N THR A 162 -7.51 -2.02 -5.85
CA THR A 162 -6.23 -2.63 -6.22
C THR A 162 -5.14 -1.58 -6.13
N GLY A 163 -4.06 -1.91 -5.43
CA GLY A 163 -2.84 -1.11 -5.41
C GLY A 163 -1.66 -1.95 -5.85
N THR A 164 -0.93 -1.49 -6.85
CA THR A 164 0.30 -2.10 -7.36
C THR A 164 1.48 -1.19 -7.07
N SER A 165 2.60 -1.73 -6.58
CA SER A 165 3.81 -0.96 -6.34
C SER A 165 5.05 -1.80 -6.63
N TYR A 166 6.00 -1.23 -7.39
CA TYR A 166 7.30 -1.80 -7.69
C TYR A 166 8.39 -0.73 -7.70
N ILE A 167 9.56 -1.06 -7.16
CA ILE A 167 10.79 -0.30 -7.38
C ILE A 167 11.82 -1.25 -8.01
N PHE A 168 12.16 -1.01 -9.26
CA PHE A 168 13.17 -1.77 -9.99
C PHE A 168 14.54 -1.13 -9.76
N GLY A 169 15.53 -1.94 -9.37
CA GLY A 169 16.89 -1.49 -9.11
C GLY A 169 17.91 -2.07 -10.09
N PHE A 170 18.77 -1.21 -10.63
CA PHE A 170 19.94 -1.59 -11.45
C PHE A 170 21.19 -1.00 -10.79
N ALA A 171 22.05 -1.85 -10.23
CA ALA A 171 23.29 -1.39 -9.60
C ALA A 171 24.52 -1.80 -10.43
N LEU A 172 25.50 -0.92 -10.44
CA LEU A 172 26.84 -1.16 -10.97
C LEU A 172 27.87 -0.59 -10.01
N GLY A 173 29.00 -1.27 -9.89
CA GLY A 173 30.12 -0.76 -9.10
C GLY A 173 31.37 -1.62 -9.18
N ALA A 174 32.38 -1.18 -8.46
CA ALA A 174 33.69 -1.82 -8.44
C ALA A 174 34.18 -2.04 -6.99
N SER A 175 34.72 -3.20 -6.75
CA SER A 175 35.43 -3.55 -5.49
C SER A 175 36.92 -3.66 -5.75
N TYR A 176 37.67 -3.22 -4.78
CA TYR A 176 39.16 -3.35 -4.82
C TYR A 176 39.68 -3.91 -3.50
N ARG A 177 40.44 -4.98 -3.58
CA ARG A 177 41.14 -5.60 -2.44
C ARG A 177 42.38 -4.79 -2.11
N ILE A 178 42.30 -4.01 -1.02
CA ILE A 178 43.39 -3.10 -0.60
C ILE A 178 44.56 -3.88 0.02
N VAL A 179 44.20 -4.89 0.83
CA VAL A 179 45.12 -5.85 1.45
C VAL A 179 44.49 -7.25 1.35
N ASP A 180 45.27 -8.29 1.61
CA ASP A 180 44.85 -9.67 1.40
C ASP A 180 43.51 -10.04 2.09
N PHE A 181 43.19 -9.36 3.17
CA PHE A 181 41.98 -9.63 3.98
C PHE A 181 40.96 -8.50 3.99
N ALA A 182 41.19 -7.37 3.30
CA ALA A 182 40.23 -6.25 3.31
C ALA A 182 40.04 -5.65 1.93
N SER A 183 38.80 -5.31 1.61
CA SER A 183 38.37 -4.70 0.35
C SER A 183 37.34 -3.58 0.59
N ILE A 184 37.26 -2.67 -0.38
CA ILE A 184 36.28 -1.59 -0.44
C ILE A 184 35.46 -1.72 -1.72
N TYR A 185 34.27 -1.12 -1.72
CA TYR A 185 33.39 -1.01 -2.89
C TYR A 185 32.81 0.40 -3.00
N LEU A 186 32.75 0.86 -4.25
CA LEU A 186 31.98 2.04 -4.62
C LEU A 186 31.11 1.72 -5.84
N GLY A 187 29.87 2.15 -5.78
CA GLY A 187 28.89 1.94 -6.85
C GLY A 187 27.66 2.81 -6.72
N ALA A 188 26.73 2.60 -7.60
CA ALA A 188 25.44 3.27 -7.56
C ALA A 188 24.34 2.34 -8.09
N ARG A 189 23.12 2.55 -7.60
CA ARG A 189 21.91 1.88 -8.08
C ARG A 189 20.95 2.92 -8.67
N PHE A 190 20.57 2.75 -9.92
CA PHE A 190 19.44 3.42 -10.53
C PHE A 190 18.16 2.72 -10.08
N ASN A 191 17.17 3.48 -9.61
CA ASN A 191 15.87 2.99 -9.20
C ASN A 191 14.79 3.60 -10.09
N TYR A 192 13.86 2.75 -10.56
CA TYR A 192 12.64 3.16 -11.25
C TYR A 192 11.45 2.69 -10.43
N ALA A 193 10.68 3.63 -9.93
CA ALA A 193 9.47 3.39 -9.15
C ALA A 193 8.23 3.49 -10.03
N TYR A 194 7.30 2.54 -9.85
CA TYR A 194 6.01 2.46 -10.51
C TYR A 194 4.93 2.07 -9.52
N ASN A 195 3.88 2.88 -9.44
CA ASN A 195 2.67 2.56 -8.70
C ASN A 195 1.46 2.63 -9.64
N HIS A 196 0.43 1.83 -9.37
CA HIS A 196 -0.86 1.91 -10.05
C HIS A 196 -1.97 1.65 -9.04
N TYR A 197 -2.93 2.56 -8.97
CA TYR A 197 -4.07 2.51 -8.05
C TYR A 197 -5.36 2.50 -8.85
N GLU A 198 -6.14 1.44 -8.66
CA GLU A 198 -7.47 1.28 -9.22
C GLU A 198 -8.47 1.08 -8.09
N GLY A 199 -9.52 1.88 -8.08
CA GLY A 199 -10.58 1.78 -7.08
C GLY A 199 -11.95 2.01 -7.70
N GLU A 200 -12.94 1.23 -7.27
CA GLU A 200 -14.33 1.35 -7.72
C GLU A 200 -15.28 1.27 -6.54
N LEU A 201 -16.24 2.18 -6.53
CA LEU A 201 -17.44 2.15 -5.71
C LEU A 201 -18.62 2.38 -6.66
N LYS A 202 -19.33 1.31 -7.01
CA LYS A 202 -20.36 1.32 -8.05
C LYS A 202 -21.65 0.63 -7.58
N ASN A 203 -22.74 0.84 -8.34
CA ASN A 203 -24.01 0.15 -8.16
C ASN A 203 -24.56 0.26 -6.72
N ILE A 204 -24.45 1.45 -6.10
CA ILE A 204 -24.98 1.68 -4.76
C ILE A 204 -26.50 1.61 -4.79
N LYS A 205 -27.08 0.61 -4.12
CA LYS A 205 -28.51 0.39 -4.00
C LYS A 205 -28.94 0.49 -2.55
N VAL A 206 -30.18 0.93 -2.35
CA VAL A 206 -30.85 1.05 -1.06
C VAL A 206 -32.30 0.66 -1.18
N ASN A 207 -32.98 0.35 -0.06
CA ASN A 207 -34.38 -0.07 -0.03
C ASN A 207 -35.30 0.97 0.68
N PRO A 208 -35.40 2.21 0.17
CA PRO A 208 -36.17 3.26 0.83
C PRO A 208 -37.68 2.96 0.78
N LYS A 209 -38.37 3.25 1.89
CA LYS A 209 -39.81 3.12 1.98
C LYS A 209 -40.44 4.47 2.33
N ASN A 210 -41.35 4.95 1.46
CA ASN A 210 -42.11 6.17 1.68
C ASN A 210 -43.35 6.17 0.76
N GLU A 211 -44.53 6.02 1.31
CA GLU A 211 -45.78 5.90 0.53
C GLU A 211 -46.08 7.16 -0.29
N ILE A 212 -45.73 8.37 0.22
CA ILE A 212 -45.99 9.65 -0.47
C ILE A 212 -45.15 9.76 -1.74
N LEU A 213 -43.96 9.21 -1.72
CA LEU A 213 -42.99 9.21 -2.84
C LEU A 213 -43.08 7.94 -3.69
N GLY A 214 -44.05 7.03 -3.39
CA GLY A 214 -44.21 5.77 -4.13
C GLY A 214 -43.07 4.76 -3.96
N LEU A 215 -42.29 4.85 -2.85
CA LEU A 215 -41.23 3.93 -2.53
C LEU A 215 -41.78 2.81 -1.65
N ASP A 216 -41.62 1.57 -2.09
CA ASP A 216 -42.24 0.38 -1.46
C ASP A 216 -41.24 -0.44 -0.60
N GLY A 217 -39.98 -0.02 -0.48
CA GLY A 217 -38.95 -0.74 0.24
C GLY A 217 -38.20 -1.78 -0.61
N SER A 218 -38.43 -1.83 -1.92
CA SER A 218 -37.58 -2.60 -2.84
C SER A 218 -36.22 -1.96 -3.01
N MET A 219 -35.20 -2.78 -3.37
CA MET A 219 -33.87 -2.29 -3.69
C MET A 219 -33.88 -1.49 -4.98
N VAL A 220 -33.46 -0.23 -4.90
CA VAL A 220 -33.39 0.71 -6.02
C VAL A 220 -31.97 1.29 -6.10
N GLU A 221 -31.58 1.71 -7.28
CA GLU A 221 -30.31 2.41 -7.50
C GLU A 221 -30.40 3.80 -6.82
N ALA A 222 -29.45 4.08 -5.92
CA ALA A 222 -29.57 5.17 -4.97
C ALA A 222 -29.50 6.56 -5.66
N ALA A 223 -28.49 6.81 -6.47
CA ALA A 223 -28.25 8.13 -7.06
C ALA A 223 -29.37 8.58 -7.99
N SER A 224 -29.81 7.71 -8.90
CA SER A 224 -30.89 8.01 -9.84
C SER A 224 -32.22 8.19 -9.13
N THR A 225 -32.53 7.36 -8.11
CA THR A 225 -33.74 7.46 -7.32
C THR A 225 -33.82 8.79 -6.57
N PHE A 226 -32.74 9.22 -5.92
CA PHE A 226 -32.73 10.49 -5.19
C PHE A 226 -32.78 11.69 -6.11
N ASN A 227 -32.11 11.66 -7.28
CA ASN A 227 -32.26 12.71 -8.30
C ASN A 227 -33.70 12.82 -8.79
N ASN A 228 -34.35 11.70 -9.11
CA ASN A 228 -35.74 11.70 -9.55
C ASN A 228 -36.72 12.27 -8.47
N ILE A 229 -36.47 11.96 -7.19
CA ILE A 229 -37.23 12.52 -6.08
C ILE A 229 -36.95 14.02 -5.91
N ALA A 230 -35.70 14.44 -6.03
CA ALA A 230 -35.28 15.84 -5.96
C ALA A 230 -35.96 16.65 -7.07
N ASP A 231 -35.97 16.17 -8.31
CA ASP A 231 -36.64 16.79 -9.45
C ASP A 231 -38.12 16.90 -9.22
N TYR A 232 -38.79 15.86 -8.71
CA TYR A 232 -40.21 15.88 -8.35
C TYR A 232 -40.51 16.96 -7.30
N LEU A 233 -39.69 17.06 -6.23
CA LEU A 233 -39.86 18.07 -5.19
C LEU A 233 -39.58 19.48 -5.70
N ALA A 234 -38.60 19.68 -6.58
CA ALA A 234 -38.35 20.95 -7.24
C ALA A 234 -39.54 21.39 -8.11
N GLY A 235 -40.13 20.45 -8.86
CA GLY A 235 -41.39 20.70 -9.61
C GLY A 235 -42.52 21.15 -8.71
N LYS A 236 -42.74 20.47 -7.59
CA LYS A 236 -43.73 20.84 -6.59
C LYS A 236 -43.45 22.19 -5.90
N ALA A 237 -42.20 22.50 -5.67
CA ALA A 237 -41.79 23.83 -5.18
C ALA A 237 -42.10 24.92 -6.18
N GLY A 238 -41.91 24.70 -7.48
CA GLY A 238 -42.29 25.60 -8.56
C GLY A 238 -43.78 25.84 -8.63
N GLU A 239 -44.62 24.78 -8.51
CA GLU A 239 -46.07 24.87 -8.46
C GLU A 239 -46.52 25.74 -7.26
N ALA A 240 -45.96 25.50 -6.07
CA ALA A 240 -46.28 26.27 -4.86
C ALA A 240 -45.81 27.73 -4.98
N ALA A 241 -44.63 28.00 -5.53
CA ALA A 241 -44.18 29.35 -5.81
C ALA A 241 -45.11 30.12 -6.77
N GLY A 242 -45.55 29.46 -7.87
CA GLY A 242 -46.51 30.03 -8.78
C GLY A 242 -47.87 30.36 -8.12
N ALA A 243 -48.35 29.47 -7.23
CA ALA A 243 -49.55 29.75 -6.43
C ALA A 243 -49.33 30.94 -5.47
N ALA A 244 -48.17 31.04 -4.82
CA ALA A 244 -47.82 32.17 -3.96
C ALA A 244 -47.87 33.51 -4.72
N GLU A 245 -47.30 33.55 -5.93
CA GLU A 245 -47.32 34.74 -6.80
C GLU A 245 -48.77 35.11 -7.21
N GLN A 246 -49.59 34.12 -7.57
CA GLN A 246 -51.01 34.39 -7.91
C GLN A 246 -51.80 34.95 -6.74
N TYR A 247 -51.61 34.41 -5.53
CA TYR A 247 -52.26 34.92 -4.33
C TYR A 247 -51.71 36.29 -3.91
N ALA A 248 -50.44 36.56 -4.10
CA ALA A 248 -49.84 37.88 -3.86
C ALA A 248 -50.44 38.95 -4.79
N ALA A 249 -50.57 38.64 -6.09
CA ALA A 249 -51.24 39.51 -7.07
C ALA A 249 -52.72 39.74 -6.76
N ALA A 250 -53.42 38.68 -6.30
CA ALA A 250 -54.83 38.79 -5.86
C ALA A 250 -54.95 39.68 -4.62
N ALA A 251 -54.03 39.59 -3.64
CA ALA A 251 -54.02 40.44 -2.46
C ALA A 251 -53.85 41.91 -2.81
N GLU A 252 -52.96 42.25 -3.75
CA GLU A 252 -52.80 43.63 -4.25
C GLU A 252 -54.08 44.13 -4.93
N LYS A 253 -54.72 43.33 -5.75
CA LYS A 253 -55.97 43.66 -6.44
C LYS A 253 -57.10 43.92 -5.45
N TYR A 254 -57.31 43.07 -4.45
CA TYR A 254 -58.33 43.28 -3.40
C TYR A 254 -58.03 44.50 -2.54
N ALA A 255 -56.74 44.73 -2.21
CA ALA A 255 -56.35 45.94 -1.47
C ALA A 255 -56.67 47.23 -2.25
N ALA A 256 -56.37 47.25 -3.55
CA ALA A 256 -56.72 48.37 -4.44
C ALA A 256 -58.27 48.59 -4.56
N ALA A 257 -59.05 47.52 -4.46
CA ALA A 257 -60.50 47.58 -4.46
C ALA A 257 -61.10 47.94 -3.08
N GLY A 258 -60.34 48.10 -2.04
CA GLY A 258 -60.74 48.45 -0.68
C GLY A 258 -61.23 47.22 0.15
N ASP A 259 -61.26 46.01 -0.40
CA ASP A 259 -61.60 44.78 0.31
C ASP A 259 -60.46 44.27 1.16
N LYS A 260 -60.37 44.78 2.36
CA LYS A 260 -59.28 44.45 3.32
C LYS A 260 -59.30 42.99 3.80
N ALA A 261 -60.49 42.35 3.87
CA ALA A 261 -60.62 41.01 4.35
C ALA A 261 -60.07 40.00 3.30
N SER A 262 -60.50 40.13 2.05
CA SER A 262 -60.01 39.30 0.95
C SER A 262 -58.53 39.51 0.65
N ALA A 263 -58.06 40.77 0.82
CA ALA A 263 -56.63 41.09 0.69
C ALA A 263 -55.79 40.42 1.78
N ALA A 264 -56.24 40.40 3.04
CA ALA A 264 -55.50 39.75 4.15
C ALA A 264 -55.51 38.23 3.98
N GLN A 265 -56.64 37.62 3.55
CA GLN A 265 -56.74 36.19 3.28
C GLN A 265 -55.80 35.76 2.14
N SER A 266 -55.80 36.51 1.03
CA SER A 266 -54.89 36.21 -0.10
C SER A 266 -53.43 36.39 0.27
N LYS A 267 -53.09 37.39 1.09
CA LYS A 267 -51.71 37.55 1.60
C LYS A 267 -51.30 36.38 2.47
N ALA A 268 -52.15 35.91 3.40
CA ALA A 268 -51.82 34.73 4.22
C ALA A 268 -51.62 33.45 3.37
N ALA A 269 -52.45 33.28 2.32
CA ALA A 269 -52.27 32.18 1.38
C ALA A 269 -50.96 32.29 0.60
N ALA A 270 -50.60 33.48 0.14
CA ALA A 270 -49.28 33.73 -0.52
C ALA A 270 -48.10 33.38 0.39
N GLU A 271 -48.16 33.82 1.65
CA GLU A 271 -47.11 33.49 2.65
C GLU A 271 -47.05 31.99 2.93
N GLN A 272 -48.18 31.30 3.03
CA GLN A 272 -48.25 29.85 3.23
C GLN A 272 -47.65 29.08 2.05
N TYR A 273 -48.02 29.38 0.81
CA TYR A 273 -47.50 28.73 -0.38
C TYR A 273 -46.03 29.10 -0.61
N GLY A 274 -45.60 30.30 -0.28
CA GLY A 274 -44.20 30.70 -0.33
C GLY A 274 -43.33 29.88 0.63
N ALA A 275 -43.76 29.72 1.87
CA ALA A 275 -43.10 28.88 2.85
C ALA A 275 -43.03 27.39 2.41
N GLN A 276 -44.13 26.88 1.83
CA GLN A 276 -44.14 25.52 1.29
C GLN A 276 -43.16 25.34 0.12
N ALA A 277 -43.08 26.32 -0.78
CA ALA A 277 -42.15 26.31 -1.89
C ALA A 277 -40.70 26.28 -1.39
N GLU A 278 -40.36 27.10 -0.39
CA GLU A 278 -39.03 27.13 0.20
C GLU A 278 -38.68 25.80 0.87
N GLU A 279 -39.58 25.21 1.66
CA GLU A 279 -39.39 23.92 2.30
C GLU A 279 -39.10 22.80 1.28
N LEU A 280 -39.91 22.72 0.22
CA LEU A 280 -39.77 21.72 -0.84
C LEU A 280 -38.45 21.89 -1.60
N MET A 281 -38.04 23.12 -1.88
CA MET A 281 -36.79 23.42 -2.56
C MET A 281 -35.56 23.03 -1.70
N VAL A 282 -35.63 23.28 -0.38
CA VAL A 282 -34.55 22.85 0.56
C VAL A 282 -34.46 21.32 0.58
N LYS A 283 -35.58 20.61 0.61
CA LYS A 283 -35.59 19.13 0.56
C LYS A 283 -35.05 18.60 -0.76
N SER A 284 -35.41 19.21 -1.89
CA SER A 284 -34.88 18.86 -3.21
C SER A 284 -33.36 18.97 -3.23
N LYS A 285 -32.81 20.13 -2.86
CA LYS A 285 -31.34 20.35 -2.82
C LYS A 285 -30.63 19.41 -1.87
N THR A 286 -31.26 19.03 -0.77
CA THR A 286 -30.69 18.05 0.17
C THR A 286 -30.56 16.68 -0.50
N LEU A 287 -31.59 16.25 -1.24
CA LEU A 287 -31.59 14.96 -1.95
C LEU A 287 -30.62 14.95 -3.15
N GLU A 288 -30.49 16.05 -3.89
CA GLU A 288 -29.44 16.21 -4.92
C GLU A 288 -28.03 16.02 -4.30
N ALA A 289 -27.79 16.65 -3.14
CA ALA A 289 -26.50 16.50 -2.44
C ALA A 289 -26.27 15.05 -1.96
N VAL A 290 -27.33 14.35 -1.52
CA VAL A 290 -27.26 12.93 -1.18
C VAL A 290 -27.01 12.09 -2.43
N ALA A 291 -27.72 12.32 -3.54
CA ALA A 291 -27.50 11.63 -4.80
C ALA A 291 -26.04 11.74 -5.28
N ALA A 292 -25.47 12.93 -5.19
CA ALA A 292 -24.07 13.15 -5.52
C ALA A 292 -23.10 12.39 -4.59
N GLN A 293 -23.44 12.17 -3.34
CA GLN A 293 -22.63 11.40 -2.39
C GLN A 293 -22.67 9.88 -2.64
N VAL A 294 -23.80 9.37 -3.14
CA VAL A 294 -24.03 7.94 -3.41
C VAL A 294 -23.91 7.60 -4.90
N SER A 295 -23.35 8.49 -5.71
CA SER A 295 -23.04 8.22 -7.12
C SER A 295 -21.81 7.33 -7.24
N ASP A 296 -21.73 6.61 -8.34
CA ASP A 296 -20.58 5.82 -8.72
C ASP A 296 -19.30 6.66 -8.71
N ARG A 297 -18.21 6.05 -8.26
CA ARG A 297 -16.88 6.67 -8.20
C ARG A 297 -15.82 5.71 -8.64
N GLU A 298 -14.87 6.24 -9.39
CA GLU A 298 -13.74 5.49 -9.93
C GLU A 298 -12.46 6.27 -9.74
N LEU A 299 -11.37 5.54 -9.47
CA LEU A 299 -10.00 6.02 -9.44
C LEU A 299 -9.15 5.12 -10.33
N ASP A 300 -8.39 5.72 -11.25
CA ASP A 300 -7.37 5.04 -12.05
C ASP A 300 -6.19 6.00 -12.22
N VAL A 301 -5.10 5.73 -11.48
CA VAL A 301 -3.91 6.58 -11.40
C VAL A 301 -2.66 5.74 -11.48
N GLU A 302 -1.81 6.02 -12.45
CA GLU A 302 -0.44 5.53 -12.52
C GLU A 302 0.51 6.60 -11.96
N GLN A 303 1.58 6.17 -11.28
CA GLN A 303 2.64 7.05 -10.78
C GLN A 303 3.98 6.47 -11.18
N THR A 304 4.87 7.32 -11.68
CA THR A 304 6.23 6.93 -12.02
C THR A 304 7.25 7.91 -11.46
N GLY A 305 8.42 7.38 -11.10
CA GLY A 305 9.53 8.18 -10.60
C GLY A 305 10.85 7.44 -10.71
N TYR A 306 11.95 8.15 -10.59
CA TYR A 306 13.28 7.55 -10.63
C TYR A 306 14.25 8.28 -9.70
N GLY A 307 15.31 7.56 -9.30
CA GLY A 307 16.36 8.12 -8.46
C GLY A 307 17.63 7.28 -8.50
N ILE A 308 18.71 7.81 -7.94
CA ILE A 308 20.01 7.14 -7.89
C ILE A 308 20.44 7.01 -6.43
N THR A 309 20.80 5.79 -6.01
CA THR A 309 21.35 5.45 -4.69
C THR A 309 22.87 5.29 -4.81
N PRO A 310 23.69 6.18 -4.27
CA PRO A 310 25.12 5.93 -4.07
C PRO A 310 25.33 4.81 -3.04
N ILE A 311 26.28 3.91 -3.30
CA ILE A 311 26.56 2.75 -2.46
C ILE A 311 28.05 2.71 -2.16
N ALA A 312 28.41 2.56 -0.88
CA ALA A 312 29.77 2.30 -0.42
C ALA A 312 29.78 1.07 0.48
N ALA A 313 30.83 0.25 0.39
CA ALA A 313 30.95 -0.91 1.27
C ALA A 313 32.41 -1.23 1.61
N LEU A 314 32.56 -1.97 2.72
CA LEU A 314 33.78 -2.54 3.20
C LEU A 314 33.56 -4.03 3.46
N ALA A 315 34.51 -4.87 3.13
CA ALA A 315 34.52 -6.26 3.56
C ALA A 315 35.86 -6.69 4.13
N ILE A 316 35.82 -7.57 5.12
CA ILE A 316 36.98 -8.25 5.70
C ILE A 316 36.75 -9.76 5.56
N ASN A 317 37.73 -10.45 4.99
CA ASN A 317 37.73 -11.90 4.90
C ASN A 317 39.05 -12.41 5.44
N TYR A 318 39.08 -12.90 6.68
CA TYR A 318 40.26 -13.33 7.35
C TYR A 318 40.10 -14.69 8.02
N LYS A 319 40.80 -15.70 7.52
CA LYS A 319 40.71 -17.09 7.99
C LYS A 319 39.28 -17.62 7.97
N ARG A 320 38.66 -17.81 9.15
CA ARG A 320 37.31 -18.33 9.35
C ARG A 320 36.26 -17.24 9.52
N LEU A 321 36.65 -15.98 9.42
CA LEU A 321 35.81 -14.83 9.67
C LEU A 321 35.58 -14.03 8.38
N SER A 322 34.32 -13.79 8.04
CA SER A 322 33.91 -12.83 7.02
C SER A 322 33.06 -11.75 7.67
N PHE A 323 33.36 -10.49 7.37
CA PHE A 323 32.59 -9.33 7.80
C PHE A 323 32.26 -8.47 6.58
N GLY A 324 31.07 -7.93 6.52
CA GLY A 324 30.62 -6.97 5.52
C GLY A 324 29.95 -5.77 6.18
N LEU A 325 30.21 -4.59 5.64
CA LEU A 325 29.54 -3.35 5.98
C LEU A 325 29.18 -2.63 4.69
N ARG A 326 27.89 -2.33 4.48
CA ARG A 326 27.37 -1.61 3.31
C ARG A 326 26.56 -0.40 3.78
N PHE A 327 26.79 0.72 3.14
CA PHE A 327 26.02 1.94 3.29
C PHE A 327 25.39 2.32 1.96
N GLU A 328 24.10 2.58 1.96
CA GLU A 328 23.33 3.14 0.85
C GLU A 328 22.85 4.54 1.25
N TYR A 329 23.15 5.53 0.42
CA TYR A 329 22.71 6.90 0.68
C TYR A 329 21.24 7.09 0.33
N ASN A 330 20.61 8.11 0.91
CA ASN A 330 19.21 8.47 0.60
C ASN A 330 19.01 8.68 -0.90
N THR A 331 17.93 8.13 -1.43
CA THR A 331 17.54 8.30 -2.82
C THR A 331 16.29 9.15 -2.87
N SER A 332 16.39 10.35 -3.40
CA SER A 332 15.21 11.16 -3.67
C SER A 332 14.49 10.63 -4.90
N ILE A 333 13.20 10.32 -4.74
CA ILE A 333 12.30 9.92 -5.82
C ILE A 333 11.06 10.81 -5.75
N GLU A 334 10.86 11.62 -6.79
CA GLU A 334 9.63 12.35 -7.02
C GLU A 334 8.75 11.52 -7.97
N MET A 335 7.57 11.10 -7.49
CA MET A 335 6.57 10.39 -8.28
C MET A 335 5.64 11.39 -8.93
N GLU A 336 5.35 11.21 -10.21
CA GLU A 336 4.41 12.05 -10.98
C GLU A 336 3.20 11.21 -11.40
N ASN A 337 2.00 11.77 -11.23
CA ASN A 337 0.74 11.12 -11.61
C ASN A 337 0.47 11.22 -13.11
N ASP A 338 0.06 10.09 -13.69
CA ASP A 338 -0.68 9.98 -14.96
C ASP A 338 -2.08 9.46 -14.60
N THR A 339 -3.05 10.39 -14.55
CA THR A 339 -4.39 10.11 -14.01
C THR A 339 -5.40 9.96 -15.13
N LYS A 340 -5.93 8.76 -15.30
CA LYS A 340 -7.01 8.48 -16.26
C LYS A 340 -8.38 8.87 -15.70
N VAL A 341 -8.63 8.56 -14.41
CA VAL A 341 -9.89 8.84 -13.73
C VAL A 341 -9.61 9.23 -12.27
N ASN A 342 -10.22 10.33 -11.80
CA ASN A 342 -10.24 10.73 -10.40
C ASN A 342 -11.61 11.27 -10.00
N GLN A 343 -12.61 10.40 -9.92
CA GLN A 343 -13.96 10.75 -9.45
C GLN A 343 -14.07 10.74 -7.92
N VAL A 344 -13.06 10.26 -7.22
CA VAL A 344 -13.02 10.28 -5.75
C VAL A 344 -12.72 11.66 -5.18
N GLY A 345 -12.19 12.58 -6.01
CA GLY A 345 -11.95 13.99 -5.65
C GLY A 345 -10.80 14.19 -4.66
N ILE A 346 -9.77 13.34 -4.73
CA ILE A 346 -8.54 13.50 -3.96
C ILE A 346 -7.55 14.31 -4.79
N ASP A 347 -7.24 15.53 -4.36
CA ASP A 347 -6.35 16.45 -5.09
C ASP A 347 -4.97 15.85 -5.35
N ASN A 348 -4.44 15.04 -4.42
CA ASN A 348 -3.15 14.37 -4.56
C ASN A 348 -3.10 13.34 -5.70
N TYR A 349 -4.24 12.94 -6.25
CA TYR A 349 -4.34 12.03 -7.40
C TYR A 349 -4.73 12.74 -8.71
N ASN A 350 -4.75 14.07 -8.73
CA ASN A 350 -4.94 14.80 -9.97
C ASN A 350 -3.74 14.62 -10.90
N ASP A 351 -4.01 14.68 -12.20
CA ASP A 351 -3.01 14.52 -13.25
C ASP A 351 -1.86 15.51 -13.11
N GLY A 352 -0.61 15.03 -13.30
CA GLY A 352 0.62 15.81 -13.19
C GLY A 352 1.00 16.21 -11.75
N VAL A 353 0.22 15.85 -10.72
CA VAL A 353 0.60 16.12 -9.32
C VAL A 353 1.78 15.25 -8.94
N LYS A 354 2.73 15.86 -8.22
CA LYS A 354 3.96 15.22 -7.78
C LYS A 354 3.93 14.95 -6.28
N SER A 355 4.54 13.82 -5.88
CA SER A 355 4.68 13.43 -4.49
C SER A 355 6.04 12.82 -4.22
N ASP A 356 6.59 13.07 -3.02
CA ASP A 356 7.82 12.44 -2.58
C ASP A 356 7.61 10.95 -2.28
N ASN A 357 8.61 10.12 -2.60
CA ASN A 357 8.64 8.69 -2.29
C ASN A 357 10.09 8.21 -2.18
N ASP A 358 10.85 8.84 -1.29
CA ASP A 358 12.26 8.59 -1.11
C ASP A 358 12.53 7.15 -0.65
N ILE A 359 13.69 6.61 -1.05
CA ILE A 359 14.28 5.43 -0.42
C ILE A 359 15.23 5.94 0.66
N PRO A 360 15.01 5.63 1.95
CA PRO A 360 15.84 6.10 3.05
C PRO A 360 17.29 5.61 2.92
N ALA A 361 18.21 6.38 3.48
CA ALA A 361 19.56 5.90 3.68
C ALA A 361 19.56 4.65 4.58
N SER A 362 20.51 3.74 4.38
CA SER A 362 20.54 2.51 5.14
C SER A 362 21.96 1.99 5.38
N ILE A 363 22.14 1.27 6.48
CA ILE A 363 23.38 0.59 6.86
C ILE A 363 23.09 -0.89 7.05
N TYR A 364 23.96 -1.73 6.52
CA TYR A 364 23.90 -3.18 6.66
C TYR A 364 25.26 -3.69 7.13
N ALA A 365 25.26 -4.42 8.24
CA ALA A 365 26.44 -5.06 8.77
C ALA A 365 26.24 -6.57 8.88
N GLY A 366 27.21 -7.36 8.51
CA GLY A 366 27.14 -8.81 8.59
C GLY A 366 28.43 -9.43 9.11
N LEU A 367 28.28 -10.56 9.80
CA LEU A 367 29.38 -11.39 10.29
C LEU A 367 29.07 -12.84 9.99
N THR A 368 29.98 -13.55 9.35
CA THR A 368 29.90 -15.01 9.19
C THR A 368 31.16 -15.64 9.76
N TYR A 369 30.99 -16.65 10.61
CA TYR A 369 32.06 -17.40 11.22
C TYR A 369 31.94 -18.89 10.89
N SER A 370 33.00 -19.46 10.27
CA SER A 370 33.09 -20.90 10.03
C SER A 370 33.57 -21.60 11.31
N LEU A 371 32.56 -22.02 12.13
CA LEU A 371 32.81 -22.72 13.40
C LEU A 371 33.55 -24.04 13.16
N LEU A 372 33.08 -24.79 12.14
CA LEU A 372 33.73 -26.00 11.61
C LEU A 372 33.92 -25.81 10.10
N ASP A 373 34.62 -26.73 9.45
CA ASP A 373 34.80 -26.66 8.00
C ASP A 373 33.47 -26.82 7.22
N ASN A 374 32.49 -27.46 7.85
CA ASN A 374 31.16 -27.69 7.30
C ASN A 374 30.04 -26.96 8.06
N LEU A 375 30.33 -26.11 9.04
CA LEU A 375 29.32 -25.39 9.82
C LEU A 375 29.65 -23.91 9.89
N ARG A 376 28.77 -23.07 9.37
CA ARG A 376 28.84 -21.61 9.39
C ARG A 376 27.69 -21.02 10.20
N LEU A 377 28.02 -20.02 11.02
CA LEU A 377 27.09 -19.18 11.76
C LEU A 377 27.17 -17.77 11.21
N SER A 378 26.01 -17.14 10.98
CA SER A 378 25.93 -15.80 10.43
C SER A 378 25.05 -14.91 11.29
N LEU A 379 25.48 -13.66 11.47
CA LEU A 379 24.74 -12.59 12.10
C LEU A 379 24.63 -11.44 11.12
N GLY A 380 23.51 -10.71 11.17
CA GLY A 380 23.31 -9.52 10.37
C GLY A 380 22.54 -8.46 11.15
N TYR A 381 22.78 -7.22 10.79
CA TYR A 381 22.05 -6.05 11.26
C TYR A 381 21.79 -5.13 10.08
N GLY A 382 20.56 -4.67 9.95
CA GLY A 382 20.14 -3.64 9.02
C GLY A 382 19.49 -2.50 9.76
N HIS A 383 19.76 -1.25 9.32
CA HIS A 383 19.16 -0.05 9.87
C HIS A 383 18.81 0.90 8.73
N TRP A 384 17.57 1.40 8.74
CA TRP A 384 17.06 2.37 7.78
C TRP A 384 16.70 3.66 8.49
N PHE A 385 17.17 4.77 7.96
CA PHE A 385 16.90 6.12 8.47
C PHE A 385 15.57 6.65 7.93
N ASP A 386 14.48 5.93 8.19
CA ASP A 386 13.14 6.22 7.65
C ASP A 386 12.65 7.61 8.08
N SER A 387 12.96 8.03 9.30
CA SER A 387 12.62 9.35 9.83
C SER A 387 13.28 10.53 9.08
N LYS A 388 14.24 10.26 8.18
CA LYS A 388 14.99 11.27 7.40
C LYS A 388 14.67 11.25 5.91
N ALA A 389 13.84 10.32 5.45
CA ALA A 389 13.36 10.25 4.08
C ALA A 389 12.12 11.16 3.91
N ASN A 390 11.87 11.66 2.70
CA ASN A 390 10.61 12.32 2.40
C ASN A 390 9.62 11.26 1.93
N LEU A 391 8.64 10.95 2.76
CA LEU A 391 7.61 9.93 2.47
C LEU A 391 6.31 10.59 1.97
N PRO A 392 5.47 9.86 1.21
CA PRO A 392 4.19 10.38 0.75
C PRO A 392 3.35 10.94 1.91
N GLY A 393 2.78 12.13 1.72
CA GLY A 393 1.95 12.77 2.74
C GLY A 393 2.70 13.21 4.01
N LYS A 394 4.03 13.28 3.96
CA LYS A 394 4.90 13.62 5.10
C LYS A 394 4.75 12.65 6.27
N GLN A 395 4.63 11.36 5.95
CA GLN A 395 4.47 10.29 6.94
C GLN A 395 5.75 10.01 7.74
N GLU A 396 6.92 10.46 7.28
CA GLU A 396 8.21 10.34 8.00
C GLU A 396 8.14 10.89 9.43
N LYS A 397 7.29 11.86 9.71
CA LYS A 397 7.09 12.41 11.06
C LYS A 397 6.44 11.44 12.06
N TYR A 398 5.83 10.36 11.57
CA TYR A 398 5.21 9.30 12.35
C TYR A 398 6.01 8.00 12.33
N ALA A 399 7.18 8.01 11.67
CA ALA A 399 8.10 6.91 11.59
C ALA A 399 9.36 7.23 12.39
N ASP A 400 9.75 6.32 13.28
CA ASP A 400 11.11 6.21 13.72
C ASP A 400 11.91 5.36 12.72
N ASP A 401 13.17 5.07 13.01
CA ASP A 401 14.03 4.29 12.12
C ASP A 401 13.76 2.79 12.23
N THR A 402 13.82 2.07 11.12
CA THR A 402 13.62 0.60 11.09
C THR A 402 14.91 -0.12 11.47
N ASP A 403 14.79 -1.13 12.33
CA ASP A 403 15.86 -2.03 12.72
C ASP A 403 15.57 -3.47 12.32
N GLU A 404 16.59 -4.18 11.84
CA GLU A 404 16.51 -5.57 11.44
C GLU A 404 17.68 -6.38 12.01
N PHE A 405 17.36 -7.49 12.67
CA PHE A 405 18.33 -8.43 13.23
C PHE A 405 18.19 -9.78 12.55
N LEU A 406 19.32 -10.32 12.07
CA LEU A 406 19.33 -11.53 11.26
C LEU A 406 20.29 -12.57 11.87
N TYR A 407 19.82 -13.80 11.92
CA TYR A 407 20.56 -14.94 12.44
C TYR A 407 20.50 -16.06 11.41
N GLY A 408 21.61 -16.72 11.15
CA GLY A 408 21.67 -17.77 10.15
C GLY A 408 22.62 -18.90 10.51
N VAL A 409 22.29 -20.08 10.06
CA VAL A 409 23.13 -21.27 10.16
C VAL A 409 23.15 -22.02 8.84
N GLU A 410 24.32 -22.51 8.44
CA GLU A 410 24.51 -23.33 7.27
C GLU A 410 25.37 -24.54 7.61
N VAL A 411 24.94 -25.71 7.12
CA VAL A 411 25.64 -26.98 7.31
C VAL A 411 25.86 -27.66 5.97
N ASP A 412 27.12 -27.86 5.58
CA ASP A 412 27.47 -28.67 4.41
C ASP A 412 27.49 -30.14 4.78
N PHE A 413 26.79 -30.96 3.99
CA PHE A 413 26.72 -32.41 4.16
C PHE A 413 26.77 -33.13 2.80
N LEU A 414 27.18 -34.38 2.81
CA LEU A 414 27.34 -35.18 1.59
C LEU A 414 28.14 -34.50 0.48
N THR A 415 29.13 -33.69 0.85
CA THR A 415 30.10 -32.94 -0.01
C THR A 415 29.49 -31.93 -0.99
N ARG A 416 28.22 -32.09 -1.39
CA ARG A 416 27.58 -31.27 -2.44
C ARG A 416 26.33 -30.54 -1.97
N TRP A 417 25.86 -30.81 -0.78
CA TRP A 417 24.63 -30.26 -0.26
C TRP A 417 24.88 -29.28 0.90
N THR A 418 24.17 -28.19 0.91
CA THR A 418 24.12 -27.28 2.06
C THR A 418 22.69 -27.15 2.55
N LEU A 419 22.44 -27.49 3.81
CA LEU A 419 21.20 -27.18 4.51
C LEU A 419 21.38 -25.82 5.22
N SER A 420 20.38 -24.96 5.13
CA SER A 420 20.43 -23.65 5.78
C SER A 420 19.11 -23.31 6.45
N GLY A 421 19.21 -22.51 7.51
CA GLY A 421 18.07 -21.89 8.18
C GLY A 421 18.47 -20.57 8.80
N GLY A 422 17.48 -19.69 8.98
CA GLY A 422 17.72 -18.40 9.60
C GLY A 422 16.43 -17.75 10.12
N VAL A 423 16.64 -16.75 10.96
CA VAL A 423 15.57 -15.93 11.56
C VAL A 423 15.92 -14.47 11.36
N GLN A 424 14.95 -13.69 10.92
CA GLN A 424 15.01 -12.25 10.80
C GLN A 424 13.94 -11.64 11.70
N VAL A 425 14.30 -10.65 12.47
CA VAL A 425 13.40 -9.88 13.34
C VAL A 425 13.44 -8.44 12.89
N THR A 426 12.30 -7.94 12.38
CA THR A 426 12.17 -6.56 11.90
C THR A 426 11.31 -5.75 12.88
N ARG A 427 11.81 -4.57 13.25
CA ARG A 427 11.14 -3.57 14.08
C ARG A 427 11.03 -2.28 13.28
N TYR A 428 9.81 -1.90 12.94
CA TYR A 428 9.56 -0.70 12.14
C TYR A 428 9.49 0.57 12.98
N ASN A 429 9.25 0.45 14.29
CA ASN A 429 9.17 1.57 15.24
C ASN A 429 8.22 2.68 14.75
N LEU A 430 7.06 2.28 14.22
CA LEU A 430 6.02 3.20 13.73
C LEU A 430 5.06 3.58 14.83
N SER A 431 4.61 4.83 14.84
CA SER A 431 3.50 5.24 15.69
C SER A 431 2.15 4.79 15.10
N ASP A 432 1.10 4.75 15.94
CA ASP A 432 -0.24 4.34 15.48
C ASP A 432 -0.78 5.31 14.40
N GLU A 433 -0.32 6.56 14.37
CA GLU A 433 -0.71 7.56 13.35
C GLU A 433 -0.13 7.26 11.96
N TYR A 434 0.94 6.46 11.86
CA TYR A 434 1.47 5.97 10.58
C TYR A 434 0.61 4.86 10.02
N LEU A 435 0.08 4.00 10.90
CA LEU A 435 -0.68 2.82 10.51
C LEU A 435 -2.08 3.21 10.01
N SER A 436 -2.54 2.52 8.99
CA SER A 436 -3.87 2.66 8.43
C SER A 436 -4.29 1.35 7.76
N GLU A 437 -5.56 1.24 7.41
CA GLU A 437 -6.08 0.09 6.66
C GLU A 437 -5.36 -0.13 5.31
N MET A 438 -4.73 0.92 4.76
CA MET A 438 -3.94 0.90 3.53
C MET A 438 -2.45 0.67 3.80
N SER A 439 -1.95 1.09 4.98
CA SER A 439 -0.55 1.01 5.39
C SER A 439 -0.40 0.09 6.60
N ILE A 440 -0.70 -1.21 6.41
CA ILE A 440 -0.54 -2.23 7.46
C ILE A 440 0.93 -2.70 7.45
N ILE A 441 1.82 -1.89 8.04
CA ILE A 441 3.24 -2.21 8.21
C ILE A 441 3.45 -2.56 9.67
N LEU A 442 3.69 -3.83 9.95
CA LEU A 442 3.72 -4.38 11.30
C LEU A 442 5.06 -5.07 11.56
N ASP A 443 5.55 -4.93 12.79
CA ASP A 443 6.67 -5.72 13.30
C ASP A 443 6.49 -7.19 12.98
N ASN A 444 7.58 -7.83 12.55
CA ASN A 444 7.50 -9.22 12.17
C ASN A 444 8.74 -10.03 12.57
N THR A 445 8.55 -11.35 12.55
CA THR A 445 9.60 -12.33 12.61
C THR A 445 9.48 -13.26 11.41
N THR A 446 10.54 -13.32 10.61
CA THR A 446 10.61 -14.14 9.40
C THR A 446 11.53 -15.33 9.64
N PHE A 447 11.07 -16.52 9.29
CA PHE A 447 11.84 -17.76 9.30
C PHE A 447 12.15 -18.14 7.86
N GLY A 448 13.44 -18.34 7.58
CA GLY A 448 13.93 -18.82 6.29
C GLY A 448 14.58 -20.20 6.45
N PHE A 449 14.39 -21.07 5.45
CA PHE A 449 15.10 -22.34 5.37
C PHE A 449 15.20 -22.86 3.94
N GLY A 450 16.13 -23.74 3.67
CA GLY A 450 16.26 -24.31 2.33
C GLY A 450 17.54 -25.09 2.12
N LEU A 451 17.76 -25.43 0.86
CA LEU A 451 18.84 -26.29 0.40
C LEU A 451 19.62 -25.62 -0.73
N ALA A 452 20.94 -25.88 -0.76
CA ALA A 452 21.73 -25.67 -1.96
C ALA A 452 22.34 -27.01 -2.41
N PHE A 453 22.47 -27.18 -3.72
CA PHE A 453 23.08 -28.35 -4.35
C PHE A 453 24.14 -27.91 -5.36
N ARG A 454 25.40 -28.23 -5.11
CA ARG A 454 26.52 -28.02 -6.02
C ARG A 454 26.64 -29.19 -6.99
N ALA A 455 26.05 -29.01 -8.18
CA ALA A 455 26.05 -30.06 -9.21
C ALA A 455 27.43 -30.31 -9.78
N THR A 456 28.18 -29.23 -10.03
CA THR A 456 29.59 -29.23 -10.47
C THR A 456 30.36 -28.16 -9.69
N ASP A 457 31.65 -28.01 -9.94
CA ASP A 457 32.44 -26.96 -9.31
C ASP A 457 32.01 -25.53 -9.75
N TRP A 458 31.40 -25.43 -10.92
CA TRP A 458 30.96 -24.18 -11.52
C TRP A 458 29.43 -23.96 -11.50
N LEU A 459 28.61 -24.95 -11.03
CA LEU A 459 27.14 -24.88 -11.05
C LEU A 459 26.55 -25.24 -9.70
N LYS A 460 25.82 -24.32 -9.10
CA LYS A 460 25.08 -24.50 -7.85
C LYS A 460 23.61 -24.10 -8.01
N PHE A 461 22.70 -24.91 -7.49
CA PHE A 461 21.25 -24.65 -7.38
C PHE A 461 20.91 -24.25 -5.95
N ASN A 462 20.04 -23.27 -5.78
CA ASN A 462 19.49 -22.83 -4.50
C ASN A 462 17.97 -22.98 -4.50
N LEU A 463 17.44 -23.50 -3.41
CA LEU A 463 16.01 -23.54 -3.10
C LEU A 463 15.80 -22.96 -1.71
N GLY A 464 14.96 -21.94 -1.61
CA GLY A 464 14.66 -21.30 -0.33
C GLY A 464 13.16 -21.13 -0.13
N TYR A 465 12.74 -21.15 1.12
CA TYR A 465 11.39 -20.84 1.58
C TYR A 465 11.47 -19.87 2.75
N PHE A 466 10.52 -18.95 2.85
CA PHE A 466 10.35 -18.14 4.03
C PHE A 466 8.87 -18.04 4.44
N HIS A 467 8.68 -17.77 5.73
CA HIS A 467 7.39 -17.47 6.33
C HIS A 467 7.56 -16.34 7.35
N SER A 468 6.78 -15.27 7.19
CA SER A 468 6.79 -14.11 8.09
C SER A 468 5.53 -14.09 8.95
N LEU A 469 5.72 -14.02 10.25
CA LEU A 469 4.68 -13.86 11.27
C LEU A 469 4.70 -12.40 11.73
N TYR A 470 3.54 -11.75 11.63
CA TYR A 470 3.37 -10.35 12.01
C TYR A 470 2.64 -10.26 13.35
N LYS A 471 2.91 -9.17 14.07
CA LYS A 471 2.15 -8.80 15.25
C LYS A 471 0.79 -8.26 14.80
N ASP A 472 -0.31 -8.67 15.44
CA ASP A 472 -1.63 -8.07 15.19
C ASP A 472 -1.64 -6.61 15.66
N TRP A 473 -2.40 -5.75 14.94
CA TRP A 473 -2.65 -4.38 15.35
C TRP A 473 -4.15 -4.14 15.49
N GLU A 474 -4.55 -3.42 16.53
CA GLU A 474 -5.93 -3.10 16.86
C GLU A 474 -6.12 -1.59 16.92
N GLU A 475 -7.21 -1.10 16.36
CA GLU A 475 -7.56 0.30 16.30
C GLU A 475 -9.03 0.48 16.71
N ASP A 476 -9.27 1.37 17.67
CA ASP A 476 -10.62 1.83 17.99
C ASP A 476 -11.00 2.94 17.01
N VAL A 477 -12.08 2.74 16.27
CA VAL A 477 -12.59 3.67 15.26
C VAL A 477 -13.98 4.16 15.63
N GLU A 478 -14.42 5.30 15.06
CA GLU A 478 -15.72 5.91 15.39
C GLU A 478 -16.93 4.94 15.22
N TYR A 479 -16.79 3.96 14.33
CA TYR A 479 -17.84 2.98 14.03
C TYR A 479 -17.64 1.62 14.70
N GLY A 480 -16.62 1.45 15.56
CA GLY A 480 -16.35 0.20 16.26
C GLY A 480 -14.87 -0.08 16.46
N LYS A 481 -14.42 -1.31 16.18
CA LYS A 481 -13.03 -1.73 16.35
C LYS A 481 -12.53 -2.47 15.11
N ASN A 482 -11.34 -2.13 14.65
CA ASN A 482 -10.62 -2.84 13.61
C ASN A 482 -9.49 -3.68 14.21
N THR A 483 -9.34 -4.93 13.74
CA THR A 483 -8.17 -5.77 14.01
C THR A 483 -7.52 -6.13 12.67
N TYR A 484 -6.24 -5.76 12.53
CA TYR A 484 -5.45 -5.96 11.31
C TYR A 484 -4.51 -7.13 11.48
N LYS A 485 -4.55 -8.07 10.51
CA LYS A 485 -3.69 -9.26 10.50
C LYS A 485 -3.00 -9.39 9.16
N ARG A 486 -1.70 -9.68 9.20
CA ARG A 486 -0.85 -9.87 8.03
C ARG A 486 -0.09 -11.19 8.11
N GLU A 487 0.07 -11.84 6.97
CA GLU A 487 0.89 -13.04 6.81
C GLU A 487 1.59 -12.99 5.46
N SER A 488 2.86 -13.37 5.39
CA SER A 488 3.60 -13.46 4.13
C SER A 488 4.40 -14.75 4.08
N ARG A 489 4.46 -15.35 2.89
CA ARG A 489 5.27 -16.54 2.61
C ARG A 489 5.77 -16.53 1.18
N GLY A 490 6.90 -17.20 0.95
CA GLY A 490 7.43 -17.27 -0.40
C GLY A 490 8.39 -18.43 -0.60
N VAL A 491 8.58 -18.77 -1.87
CA VAL A 491 9.51 -19.77 -2.35
C VAL A 491 10.42 -19.13 -3.38
N GLY A 492 11.69 -19.47 -3.37
CA GLY A 492 12.66 -18.99 -4.35
C GLY A 492 13.54 -20.11 -4.88
N VAL A 493 13.83 -20.03 -6.16
CA VAL A 493 14.82 -20.87 -6.85
C VAL A 493 15.92 -19.99 -7.41
N GLY A 494 17.16 -20.47 -7.38
CA GLY A 494 18.32 -19.76 -7.88
C GLY A 494 19.35 -20.69 -8.49
N ILE A 495 20.09 -20.16 -9.45
CA ILE A 495 21.22 -20.80 -10.12
C ILE A 495 22.42 -19.89 -10.00
N ASP A 496 23.51 -20.43 -9.44
CA ASP A 496 24.79 -19.75 -9.39
C ASP A 496 25.79 -20.43 -10.34
N LEU A 497 26.48 -19.62 -11.12
CA LEU A 497 27.52 -20.03 -12.08
C LEU A 497 28.84 -19.39 -11.72
N ASP A 498 29.89 -20.18 -11.59
CA ASP A 498 31.28 -19.75 -11.34
C ASP A 498 32.16 -20.21 -12.56
N ILE A 499 32.46 -19.28 -13.49
CA ILE A 499 33.09 -19.57 -14.81
C ILE A 499 34.45 -18.91 -14.94
#